data_282265e06baa9f2d351bb4ac45447b5b
#
_entry.id   282265e06baa9f2d351bb4ac45447b5b
#
_cell.length_a   1.000
_cell.length_b   1.000
_cell.length_c   1.000
_cell.angle_alpha   90.00
_cell.angle_beta   90.00
_cell.angle_gamma   90.00
#
_symmetry.space_group_name_H-M   'P 1'
#
loop_
_entity.id
_entity.type
_entity.pdbx_description
1 polymer ?
#
loop_
_entity_poly.entity_id
_entity_poly.type
_entity_poly.pdbx_seq_one_letter_code
_entity_poly.pdbx_strand_id
1 'polypeptide(L)'
;MSQTKQPTNTGALTTLVMVFFFWGFIAASNSIFIPFCKTHFNLNNFESQLIGSAFYGAYFIGSLILFIFSNVLGKDLLNKIGYKKGIIYGLLISVVGALLIIPSANANSFPAILASFFVVALGFSLQQTAAQPFAISLGDPSTGSHRLNLGGSINSLGTTLGPIIVSFFLFGTADSKAAVVTVTNINILYLIVAG
;
A
#
# COMPACT_ATOMS: atom_id res chain seq x y z
N MET A 1 -30.58 -29.49 -8.79
CA MET A 1 -29.30 -29.90 -8.20
C MET A 1 -28.94 -28.85 -7.15
N SER A 2 -28.99 -29.22 -5.85
CA SER A 2 -28.57 -28.32 -4.76
C SER A 2 -27.05 -28.20 -4.85
N GLN A 3 -26.55 -27.06 -5.30
CA GLN A 3 -25.11 -26.77 -5.21
C GLN A 3 -24.77 -26.61 -3.73
N THR A 4 -23.98 -27.52 -3.20
CA THR A 4 -23.42 -27.41 -1.87
C THR A 4 -22.58 -26.12 -1.82
N LYS A 5 -23.09 -25.10 -1.12
CA LYS A 5 -22.36 -23.81 -0.94
C LYS A 5 -21.02 -24.08 -0.31
N GLN A 6 -19.95 -23.68 -0.97
CA GLN A 6 -18.62 -23.83 -0.47
C GLN A 6 -18.39 -22.87 0.72
N PRO A 7 -18.01 -23.38 1.92
CA PRO A 7 -17.81 -22.52 3.09
C PRO A 7 -16.65 -21.53 2.83
N THR A 8 -16.80 -20.29 3.30
CA THR A 8 -15.76 -19.27 3.20
C THR A 8 -14.58 -19.62 4.11
N ASN A 9 -13.36 -19.55 3.59
CA ASN A 9 -12.14 -19.68 4.39
C ASN A 9 -11.94 -18.38 5.22
N THR A 10 -12.51 -18.36 6.41
CA THR A 10 -12.51 -17.17 7.29
C THR A 10 -11.11 -16.77 7.72
N GLY A 11 -10.21 -17.72 8.01
CA GLY A 11 -8.84 -17.41 8.41
C GLY A 11 -8.06 -16.67 7.32
N ALA A 12 -8.12 -17.17 6.08
CA ALA A 12 -7.48 -16.50 4.95
C ALA A 12 -8.15 -15.15 4.65
N LEU A 13 -9.46 -15.04 4.81
CA LEU A 13 -10.19 -13.79 4.61
C LEU A 13 -9.78 -12.74 5.65
N THR A 14 -9.67 -13.10 6.93
CA THR A 14 -9.24 -12.19 7.99
C THR A 14 -7.84 -11.64 7.70
N THR A 15 -6.89 -12.50 7.35
CA THR A 15 -5.54 -12.06 6.96
C THR A 15 -5.57 -11.12 5.76
N LEU A 16 -6.37 -11.45 4.75
CA LEU A 16 -6.50 -10.61 3.56
C LEU A 16 -7.11 -9.23 3.88
N VAL A 17 -8.13 -9.18 4.73
CA VAL A 17 -8.78 -7.95 5.16
C VAL A 17 -7.82 -7.03 5.92
N MET A 18 -6.88 -7.58 6.68
CA MET A 18 -5.78 -6.80 7.28
C MET A 18 -4.91 -6.12 6.21
N VAL A 19 -4.58 -6.82 5.13
CA VAL A 19 -3.85 -6.23 4.00
C VAL A 19 -4.63 -5.06 3.38
N PHE A 20 -5.95 -5.19 3.21
CA PHE A 20 -6.81 -4.10 2.74
C PHE A 20 -6.79 -2.89 3.68
N PHE A 21 -6.78 -3.11 5.00
CA PHE A 21 -6.63 -2.05 5.99
C PHE A 21 -5.33 -1.26 5.77
N PHE A 22 -4.20 -1.95 5.66
CA PHE A 22 -2.89 -1.31 5.48
C PHE A 22 -2.78 -0.58 4.14
N TRP A 23 -3.45 -1.00 3.08
CA TRP A 23 -3.48 -0.23 1.83
C TRP A 23 -4.14 1.14 2.02
N GLY A 24 -5.31 1.17 2.66
CA GLY A 24 -5.97 2.42 2.97
C GLY A 24 -5.13 3.30 3.91
N PHE A 25 -4.57 2.69 4.94
CA PHE A 25 -3.71 3.35 5.91
C PHE A 25 -2.51 4.03 5.24
N ILE A 26 -1.73 3.31 4.45
CA ILE A 26 -0.51 3.83 3.82
C ILE A 26 -0.86 4.86 2.73
N ALA A 27 -1.86 4.59 1.89
CA ALA A 27 -2.26 5.52 0.84
C ALA A 27 -2.72 6.87 1.40
N ALA A 28 -3.52 6.85 2.49
CA ALA A 28 -4.01 8.07 3.12
C ALA A 28 -2.91 8.80 3.92
N SER A 29 -1.93 8.08 4.44
CA SER A 29 -0.78 8.65 5.16
C SER A 29 0.08 9.57 4.30
N ASN A 30 0.03 9.42 2.97
CA ASN A 30 0.70 10.33 2.03
C ASN A 30 0.24 11.79 2.20
N SER A 31 -1.02 12.02 2.60
CA SER A 31 -1.55 13.36 2.87
C SER A 31 -0.81 14.10 3.99
N ILE A 32 -0.23 13.36 4.92
CA ILE A 32 0.58 13.88 6.02
C ILE A 32 2.06 13.96 5.63
N PHE A 33 2.53 12.98 4.85
CA PHE A 33 3.93 12.89 4.47
C PHE A 33 4.34 13.94 3.41
N ILE A 34 3.45 14.30 2.48
CA ILE A 34 3.72 15.31 1.45
C ILE A 34 4.04 16.69 2.05
N PRO A 35 3.22 17.27 2.96
CA PRO A 35 3.55 18.52 3.63
C PRO A 35 4.84 18.46 4.43
N PHE A 36 5.13 17.33 5.09
CA PHE A 36 6.39 17.13 5.79
C PHE A 36 7.58 17.24 4.82
N CYS A 37 7.59 16.47 3.72
CA CYS A 37 8.67 16.54 2.74
C CYS A 37 8.82 17.95 2.16
N LYS A 38 7.70 18.63 1.89
CA LYS A 38 7.72 19.98 1.38
C LYS A 38 8.47 20.95 2.30
N THR A 39 8.23 20.88 3.60
CA THR A 39 8.89 21.71 4.59
C THR A 39 10.35 21.29 4.81
N HIS A 40 10.61 19.99 4.94
CA HIS A 40 11.92 19.48 5.27
C HIS A 40 12.95 19.69 4.13
N PHE A 41 12.53 19.49 2.88
CA PHE A 41 13.39 19.64 1.68
C PHE A 41 13.24 21.00 1.00
N ASN A 42 12.46 21.93 1.57
CA ASN A 42 12.20 23.25 0.97
C ASN A 42 11.62 23.17 -0.46
N LEU A 43 10.72 22.20 -0.68
CA LEU A 43 10.18 21.90 -2.02
C LEU A 43 9.16 22.98 -2.45
N ASN A 44 9.15 23.28 -3.73
CA ASN A 44 8.06 24.03 -4.32
C ASN A 44 6.78 23.17 -4.45
N ASN A 45 5.68 23.80 -4.88
CA ASN A 45 4.38 23.11 -5.01
C ASN A 45 4.42 21.95 -6.02
N PHE A 46 5.14 22.10 -7.12
CA PHE A 46 5.28 21.06 -8.13
C PHE A 46 6.08 19.88 -7.59
N GLU A 47 7.23 20.13 -6.99
CA GLU A 47 8.09 19.09 -6.41
C GLU A 47 7.38 18.30 -5.33
N SER A 48 6.62 18.96 -4.45
CA SER A 48 5.87 18.27 -3.41
C SER A 48 4.79 17.33 -3.97
N GLN A 49 4.17 17.67 -5.11
CA GLN A 49 3.21 16.79 -5.78
C GLN A 49 3.86 15.59 -6.49
N LEU A 50 5.18 15.64 -6.75
CA LEU A 50 5.88 14.48 -7.32
C LEU A 50 5.83 13.25 -6.42
N ILE A 51 5.67 13.42 -5.10
CA ILE A 51 5.53 12.29 -4.17
C ILE A 51 4.26 11.48 -4.51
N GLY A 52 3.13 12.15 -4.60
CA GLY A 52 1.88 11.51 -5.01
C GLY A 52 1.95 10.95 -6.42
N SER A 53 2.54 11.70 -7.35
CA SER A 53 2.72 11.28 -8.74
C SER A 53 3.63 10.06 -8.86
N ALA A 54 4.71 9.98 -8.08
CA ALA A 54 5.59 8.81 -8.03
C ALA A 54 4.83 7.58 -7.51
N PHE A 55 4.03 7.73 -6.46
CA PHE A 55 3.25 6.64 -5.89
C PHE A 55 2.19 6.12 -6.87
N TYR A 56 1.30 6.98 -7.36
CA TYR A 56 0.23 6.56 -8.27
C TYR A 56 0.74 6.20 -9.67
N GLY A 57 1.80 6.86 -10.13
CA GLY A 57 2.49 6.53 -11.39
C GLY A 57 3.13 5.14 -11.35
N ALA A 58 3.81 4.81 -10.26
CA ALA A 58 4.38 3.47 -10.06
C ALA A 58 3.29 2.39 -9.99
N TYR A 59 2.18 2.68 -9.31
CA TYR A 59 1.03 1.80 -9.24
C TYR A 59 0.46 1.51 -10.64
N PHE A 60 0.29 2.55 -11.47
CA PHE A 60 -0.14 2.43 -12.86
C PHE A 60 0.87 1.62 -13.69
N ILE A 61 2.15 1.97 -13.63
CA ILE A 61 3.22 1.28 -14.38
C ILE A 61 3.30 -0.20 -13.97
N GLY A 62 3.26 -0.50 -12.67
CA GLY A 62 3.27 -1.87 -12.17
C GLY A 62 2.09 -2.68 -12.67
N SER A 63 0.88 -2.12 -12.64
CA SER A 63 -0.33 -2.78 -13.15
C SER A 63 -0.25 -2.99 -14.67
N LEU A 64 0.27 -2.01 -15.41
CA LEU A 64 0.47 -2.10 -16.86
C LEU A 64 1.48 -3.18 -17.23
N ILE A 65 2.60 -3.26 -16.50
CA ILE A 65 3.61 -4.31 -16.67
C ILE A 65 2.96 -5.69 -16.47
N LEU A 66 2.22 -5.89 -15.38
CA LEU A 66 1.54 -7.16 -15.10
C LEU A 66 0.54 -7.52 -16.22
N PHE A 67 -0.21 -6.54 -16.72
CA PHE A 67 -1.14 -6.71 -17.84
C PHE A 67 -0.42 -7.12 -19.14
N ILE A 68 0.66 -6.43 -19.50
CA ILE A 68 1.45 -6.74 -20.71
C ILE A 68 2.06 -8.15 -20.59
N PHE A 69 2.68 -8.48 -19.44
CA PHE A 69 3.25 -9.81 -19.23
C PHE A 69 2.19 -10.91 -19.34
N SER A 70 1.00 -10.70 -18.78
CA SER A 70 -0.10 -11.66 -18.88
C SER A 70 -0.52 -11.90 -20.34
N ASN A 71 -0.60 -10.84 -21.15
CA ASN A 71 -0.97 -10.96 -22.57
C ASN A 71 0.15 -11.58 -23.43
N VAL A 72 1.40 -11.15 -23.24
CA VAL A 72 2.54 -11.62 -24.07
C VAL A 72 2.89 -13.07 -23.78
N LEU A 73 2.85 -13.48 -22.53
CA LEU A 73 3.14 -14.87 -22.13
C LEU A 73 1.95 -15.82 -22.35
N GLY A 74 0.79 -15.30 -22.76
CA GLY A 74 -0.43 -16.09 -22.97
C GLY A 74 -0.91 -16.87 -21.74
N LYS A 75 -0.37 -16.55 -20.56
CA LYS A 75 -0.71 -17.16 -19.28
C LYS A 75 -0.70 -16.07 -18.21
N ASP A 76 -1.79 -15.92 -17.51
CA ASP A 76 -1.86 -15.05 -16.35
C ASP A 76 -0.76 -15.47 -15.34
N LEU A 77 0.19 -14.56 -15.11
CA LEU A 77 1.31 -14.76 -14.19
C LEU A 77 0.82 -15.18 -12.79
N LEU A 78 -0.27 -14.57 -12.34
CA LEU A 78 -0.87 -14.87 -11.03
C LEU A 78 -1.51 -16.23 -10.97
N ASN A 79 -2.05 -16.74 -12.07
CA ASN A 79 -2.54 -18.11 -12.15
C ASN A 79 -1.39 -19.13 -12.04
N LYS A 80 -0.18 -18.79 -12.52
CA LYS A 80 1.00 -19.66 -12.44
C LYS A 80 1.63 -19.67 -11.04
N ILE A 81 1.82 -18.52 -10.43
CA ILE A 81 2.46 -18.38 -9.11
C ILE A 81 1.48 -18.54 -7.94
N GLY A 82 0.19 -18.34 -8.19
CA GLY A 82 -0.90 -18.32 -7.20
C GLY A 82 -1.08 -16.95 -6.54
N TYR A 83 -2.32 -16.57 -6.32
CA TYR A 83 -2.69 -15.27 -5.74
C TYR A 83 -2.03 -15.01 -4.38
N LYS A 84 -2.00 -16.03 -3.51
CA LYS A 84 -1.36 -15.90 -2.19
C LYS A 84 0.13 -15.51 -2.29
N LYS A 85 0.87 -16.15 -3.19
CA LYS A 85 2.29 -15.82 -3.42
C LYS A 85 2.44 -14.45 -4.06
N GLY A 86 1.53 -14.06 -4.97
CA GLY A 86 1.50 -12.71 -5.56
C GLY A 86 1.38 -11.63 -4.49
N ILE A 87 0.49 -11.81 -3.51
CA ILE A 87 0.34 -10.89 -2.37
C ILE A 87 1.63 -10.86 -1.54
N ILE A 88 2.21 -12.01 -1.21
CA ILE A 88 3.46 -12.09 -0.41
C ILE A 88 4.61 -11.37 -1.13
N TYR A 89 4.81 -11.61 -2.42
CA TYR A 89 5.86 -10.92 -3.18
C TYR A 89 5.62 -9.40 -3.25
N GLY A 90 4.38 -8.99 -3.43
CA GLY A 90 4.03 -7.58 -3.40
C GLY A 90 4.31 -6.94 -2.03
N LEU A 91 3.99 -7.64 -0.92
CA LEU A 91 4.33 -7.18 0.43
C LEU A 91 5.85 -7.06 0.61
N LEU A 92 6.62 -8.06 0.21
CA LEU A 92 8.08 -8.02 0.30
C LEU A 92 8.69 -6.85 -0.47
N ILE A 93 8.20 -6.57 -1.69
CA ILE A 93 8.62 -5.40 -2.47
C ILE A 93 8.29 -4.11 -1.73
N SER A 94 7.09 -4.00 -1.16
CA SER A 94 6.68 -2.81 -0.39
C SER A 94 7.53 -2.63 0.87
N VAL A 95 7.85 -3.70 1.58
CA VAL A 95 8.77 -3.66 2.75
C VAL A 95 10.14 -3.16 2.35
N VAL A 96 10.72 -3.66 1.25
CA VAL A 96 12.00 -3.16 0.73
C VAL A 96 11.91 -1.67 0.42
N GLY A 97 10.86 -1.22 -0.26
CA GLY A 97 10.63 0.20 -0.53
C GLY A 97 10.52 1.04 0.76
N ALA A 98 9.77 0.56 1.76
CA ALA A 98 9.62 1.23 3.04
C ALA A 98 10.96 1.34 3.80
N LEU A 99 11.75 0.28 3.81
CA LEU A 99 13.08 0.30 4.41
C LEU A 99 14.07 1.23 3.69
N LEU A 100 13.93 1.41 2.37
CA LEU A 100 14.74 2.36 1.60
C LEU A 100 14.42 3.83 1.92
N ILE A 101 13.25 4.14 2.45
CA ILE A 101 12.90 5.50 2.89
C ILE A 101 13.83 5.97 4.03
N ILE A 102 14.20 5.06 4.92
CA ILE A 102 15.06 5.38 6.09
C ILE A 102 16.43 5.96 5.67
N PRO A 103 17.26 5.24 4.87
CA PRO A 103 18.53 5.79 4.42
C PRO A 103 18.36 7.01 3.51
N SER A 104 17.29 7.07 2.73
CA SER A 104 16.98 8.21 1.84
C SER A 104 16.69 9.48 2.64
N ALA A 105 15.95 9.37 3.75
CA ALA A 105 15.66 10.47 4.66
C ALA A 105 16.93 10.91 5.41
N ASN A 106 17.74 9.96 5.89
CA ASN A 106 19.00 10.27 6.59
C ASN A 106 20.04 10.92 5.66
N ALA A 107 20.07 10.53 4.39
CA ALA A 107 20.92 11.16 3.37
C ALA A 107 20.39 12.51 2.89
N ASN A 108 19.24 12.97 3.40
CA ASN A 108 18.55 14.19 2.99
C ASN A 108 18.34 14.28 1.46
N SER A 109 18.03 13.14 0.83
CA SER A 109 17.91 13.02 -0.63
C SER A 109 16.46 12.86 -1.06
N PHE A 110 15.85 13.93 -1.53
CA PHE A 110 14.48 13.90 -2.05
C PHE A 110 14.28 12.95 -3.23
N PRO A 111 15.19 12.88 -4.25
CA PRO A 111 15.06 11.89 -5.32
C PRO A 111 15.10 10.44 -4.83
N ALA A 112 15.90 10.14 -3.81
CA ALA A 112 15.96 8.80 -3.23
C ALA A 112 14.65 8.45 -2.49
N ILE A 113 14.01 9.42 -1.83
CA ILE A 113 12.67 9.25 -1.24
C ILE A 113 11.63 8.95 -2.33
N LEU A 114 11.63 9.69 -3.44
CA LEU A 114 10.71 9.42 -4.57
C LEU A 114 10.91 8.00 -5.11
N ALA A 115 12.15 7.57 -5.32
CA ALA A 115 12.46 6.22 -5.77
C ALA A 115 11.98 5.15 -4.77
N SER A 116 12.12 5.40 -3.46
CA SER A 116 11.63 4.49 -2.43
C SER A 116 10.11 4.37 -2.44
N PHE A 117 9.38 5.49 -2.57
CA PHE A 117 7.91 5.47 -2.75
C PHE A 117 7.49 4.75 -4.02
N PHE A 118 8.23 4.91 -5.09
CA PHE A 118 7.99 4.20 -6.34
C PHE A 118 8.06 2.69 -6.13
N VAL A 119 9.08 2.20 -5.41
CA VAL A 119 9.21 0.76 -5.08
C VAL A 119 8.06 0.27 -4.20
N VAL A 120 7.65 1.04 -3.17
CA VAL A 120 6.48 0.69 -2.34
C VAL A 120 5.23 0.50 -3.20
N ALA A 121 4.98 1.43 -4.11
CA ALA A 121 3.79 1.42 -4.96
C ALA A 121 3.79 0.32 -6.02
N LEU A 122 4.97 -0.08 -6.53
CA LEU A 122 5.10 -1.28 -7.36
C LEU A 122 4.65 -2.55 -6.60
N GLY A 123 5.05 -2.66 -5.34
CA GLY A 123 4.58 -3.75 -4.47
C GLY A 123 3.07 -3.72 -4.30
N PHE A 124 2.47 -2.54 -4.11
CA PHE A 124 1.02 -2.37 -3.98
C PHE A 124 0.27 -2.78 -5.24
N SER A 125 0.78 -2.47 -6.43
CA SER A 125 0.13 -2.86 -7.67
C SER A 125 0.03 -4.39 -7.79
N LEU A 126 1.09 -5.12 -7.45
CA LEU A 126 1.09 -6.59 -7.45
C LEU A 126 0.15 -7.15 -6.38
N GLN A 127 0.19 -6.60 -5.17
CA GLN A 127 -0.71 -7.02 -4.09
C GLN A 127 -2.18 -6.89 -4.49
N GLN A 128 -2.60 -5.73 -4.99
CA GLN A 128 -4.00 -5.48 -5.33
C GLN A 128 -4.47 -6.32 -6.51
N THR A 129 -3.63 -6.49 -7.53
CA THR A 129 -3.95 -7.35 -8.67
C THR A 129 -4.17 -8.81 -8.25
N ALA A 130 -3.45 -9.28 -7.23
CA ALA A 130 -3.58 -10.65 -6.71
C ALA A 130 -4.71 -10.77 -5.66
N ALA A 131 -4.92 -9.78 -4.82
CA ALA A 131 -5.79 -9.88 -3.65
C ALA A 131 -7.29 -9.85 -3.99
N GLN A 132 -7.71 -9.10 -5.00
CA GLN A 132 -9.12 -9.03 -5.39
C GLN A 132 -9.64 -10.38 -5.91
N PRO A 133 -9.01 -11.04 -6.91
CA PRO A 133 -9.43 -12.37 -7.32
C PRO A 133 -9.23 -13.41 -6.21
N PHE A 134 -8.23 -13.26 -5.34
CA PHE A 134 -8.06 -14.14 -4.18
C PHE A 134 -9.24 -14.03 -3.23
N ALA A 135 -9.73 -12.82 -2.90
CA ALA A 135 -10.92 -12.63 -2.07
C ALA A 135 -12.15 -13.36 -2.63
N ILE A 136 -12.35 -13.32 -3.96
CA ILE A 136 -13.43 -14.03 -4.61
C ILE A 136 -13.26 -15.55 -4.47
N SER A 137 -12.04 -16.07 -4.59
CA SER A 137 -11.74 -17.50 -4.55
C SER A 137 -11.80 -18.13 -3.15
N LEU A 138 -11.92 -17.33 -2.08
CA LEU A 138 -11.95 -17.81 -0.69
C LEU A 138 -13.27 -18.47 -0.25
N GLY A 139 -14.25 -18.60 -1.13
CA GLY A 139 -15.54 -19.24 -0.84
C GLY A 139 -16.44 -19.26 -2.06
N ASP A 140 -17.73 -19.48 -1.84
CA ASP A 140 -18.71 -19.54 -2.92
C ASP A 140 -18.67 -18.27 -3.80
N PRO A 141 -18.57 -18.40 -5.13
CA PRO A 141 -18.54 -17.26 -6.06
C PRO A 141 -19.73 -16.31 -5.91
N SER A 142 -20.92 -16.84 -5.57
CA SER A 142 -22.13 -16.03 -5.36
C SER A 142 -22.02 -15.02 -4.22
N THR A 143 -21.10 -15.25 -3.26
CA THR A 143 -20.80 -14.37 -2.13
C THR A 143 -19.49 -13.58 -2.30
N GLY A 144 -18.86 -13.63 -3.47
CA GLY A 144 -17.61 -12.94 -3.78
C GLY A 144 -17.69 -11.43 -3.54
N SER A 145 -18.81 -10.80 -3.94
CA SER A 145 -19.06 -9.37 -3.73
C SER A 145 -19.06 -8.98 -2.25
N HIS A 146 -19.60 -9.83 -1.36
CA HIS A 146 -19.60 -9.55 0.08
C HIS A 146 -18.18 -9.51 0.64
N ARG A 147 -17.30 -10.42 0.20
CA ARG A 147 -15.91 -10.45 0.63
C ARG A 147 -15.12 -9.23 0.12
N LEU A 148 -15.36 -8.82 -1.13
CA LEU A 148 -14.76 -7.59 -1.68
C LEU A 148 -15.27 -6.34 -0.96
N ASN A 149 -16.56 -6.25 -0.68
CA ASN A 149 -17.14 -5.11 0.06
C ASN A 149 -16.60 -5.05 1.50
N LEU A 150 -16.44 -6.20 2.17
CA LEU A 150 -15.79 -6.24 3.48
C LEU A 150 -14.37 -5.70 3.41
N GLY A 151 -13.57 -6.15 2.44
CA GLY A 151 -12.23 -5.63 2.20
C GLY A 151 -12.23 -4.12 1.96
N GLY A 152 -13.12 -3.62 1.10
CA GLY A 152 -13.28 -2.19 0.81
C GLY A 152 -13.67 -1.37 2.04
N SER A 153 -14.58 -1.89 2.88
CA SER A 153 -15.00 -1.22 4.13
C SER A 153 -13.83 -1.10 5.12
N ILE A 154 -13.06 -2.16 5.27
CA ILE A 154 -11.86 -2.16 6.15
C ILE A 154 -10.74 -1.30 5.58
N ASN A 155 -10.57 -1.26 4.25
CA ASN A 155 -9.68 -0.31 3.58
C ASN A 155 -10.08 1.14 3.91
N SER A 156 -11.38 1.48 3.85
CA SER A 156 -11.89 2.81 4.21
C SER A 156 -11.64 3.15 5.67
N LEU A 157 -11.72 2.17 6.57
CA LEU A 157 -11.33 2.36 7.97
C LEU A 157 -9.83 2.71 8.08
N GLY A 158 -8.95 1.99 7.36
CA GLY A 158 -7.53 2.31 7.25
C GLY A 158 -7.28 3.74 6.73
N THR A 159 -8.01 4.13 5.69
CA THR A 159 -7.95 5.49 5.10
C THR A 159 -8.32 6.57 6.13
N THR A 160 -9.28 6.30 7.00
CA THR A 160 -9.72 7.23 8.04
C THR A 160 -8.72 7.30 9.19
N LEU A 161 -8.24 6.16 9.67
CA LEU A 161 -7.32 6.08 10.81
C LEU A 161 -5.88 6.44 10.45
N GLY A 162 -5.44 6.20 9.20
CA GLY A 162 -4.07 6.43 8.75
C GLY A 162 -3.56 7.84 9.06
N PRO A 163 -4.19 8.89 8.54
CA PRO A 163 -3.77 10.28 8.80
C PRO A 163 -3.75 10.63 10.29
N ILE A 164 -4.73 10.14 11.07
CA ILE A 164 -4.83 10.42 12.51
C ILE A 164 -3.65 9.80 13.25
N ILE A 165 -3.39 8.52 13.02
CA ILE A 165 -2.31 7.78 13.68
C ILE A 165 -0.95 8.33 13.26
N VAL A 166 -0.73 8.56 11.96
CA VAL A 166 0.53 9.09 11.44
C VAL A 166 0.77 10.52 11.94
N SER A 167 -0.26 11.36 11.98
CA SER A 167 -0.17 12.70 12.53
C SER A 167 0.24 12.69 14.00
N PHE A 168 -0.35 11.76 14.78
CA PHE A 168 0.02 11.62 16.20
C PHE A 168 1.49 11.18 16.37
N PHE A 169 1.97 10.22 15.56
CA PHE A 169 3.36 9.76 15.62
C PHE A 169 4.36 10.81 15.13
N LEU A 170 4.02 11.58 14.10
CA LEU A 170 4.94 12.58 13.54
C LEU A 170 4.95 13.88 14.35
N PHE A 171 3.80 14.32 14.84
CA PHE A 171 3.63 15.65 15.45
C PHE A 171 3.36 15.61 16.95
N GLY A 172 3.12 14.42 17.53
CA GLY A 172 2.72 14.30 18.96
C GLY A 172 1.30 14.80 19.26
N THR A 173 0.58 15.30 18.26
CA THR A 173 -0.80 15.77 18.34
C THR A 173 -1.55 15.41 17.07
N ALA A 174 -2.88 15.35 17.14
CA ALA A 174 -3.71 15.16 15.95
C ALA A 174 -3.73 16.40 15.01
N ASP A 175 -3.17 17.52 15.44
CA ASP A 175 -3.09 18.77 14.66
C ASP A 175 -1.72 18.90 13.99
N SER A 176 -1.69 18.74 12.66
CA SER A 176 -0.48 18.75 11.83
C SER A 176 0.25 20.12 11.75
N LYS A 177 -0.32 21.17 12.37
CA LYS A 177 0.24 22.52 12.30
C LYS A 177 1.22 22.88 13.42
N ALA A 178 1.37 22.03 14.44
CA ALA A 178 1.96 22.46 15.72
C ALA A 178 3.34 21.87 16.06
N ALA A 179 3.96 20.97 15.27
CA ALA A 179 5.18 20.30 15.68
C ALA A 179 6.31 20.29 14.63
N VAL A 180 7.54 20.42 15.13
CA VAL A 180 8.76 20.21 14.33
C VAL A 180 8.98 18.71 14.19
N VAL A 181 8.75 18.18 12.99
CA VAL A 181 9.02 16.75 12.69
C VAL A 181 10.50 16.54 12.48
N THR A 182 11.07 15.58 13.19
CA THR A 182 12.46 15.17 13.02
C THR A 182 12.56 13.92 12.14
N VAL A 183 13.72 13.73 11.49
CA VAL A 183 14.01 12.51 10.69
C VAL A 183 13.85 11.24 11.54
N THR A 184 14.13 11.33 12.85
CA THR A 184 13.96 10.21 13.78
C THR A 184 12.51 9.72 13.84
N ASN A 185 11.53 10.62 13.82
CA ASN A 185 10.11 10.26 13.84
C ASN A 185 9.69 9.50 12.57
N ILE A 186 10.26 9.87 11.41
CA ILE A 186 10.05 9.18 10.15
C ILE A 186 10.65 7.78 10.20
N ASN A 187 11.88 7.65 10.67
CA ASN A 187 12.55 6.37 10.76
C ASN A 187 11.74 5.39 11.63
N ILE A 188 11.22 5.84 12.78
CA ILE A 188 10.37 5.03 13.66
C ILE A 188 9.07 4.63 12.94
N LEU A 189 8.40 5.58 12.28
CA LEU A 189 7.16 5.31 11.55
C LEU A 189 7.36 4.23 10.48
N TYR A 190 8.40 4.36 9.65
CA TYR A 190 8.65 3.42 8.56
C TYR A 190 9.19 2.07 9.03
N LEU A 191 9.87 2.00 10.17
CA LEU A 191 10.18 0.72 10.83
C LEU A 191 8.93 -0.01 11.28
N ILE A 192 7.95 0.70 11.86
CA ILE A 192 6.65 0.12 12.26
C ILE A 192 5.84 -0.34 11.05
N VAL A 193 5.88 0.41 9.95
CA VAL A 193 5.15 0.05 8.71
C VAL A 193 5.78 -1.15 7.99
N ALA A 194 7.09 -1.36 8.14
CA ALA A 194 7.81 -2.46 7.50
C ALA A 194 7.74 -3.78 8.28
N GLY A 195 7.48 -3.76 9.60
CA GLY A 195 7.40 -4.95 10.49
C GLY A 195 6.03 -5.55 10.58
#